data_a79ef76041588fe8826ada35b97572d2
#
_entry.id   a79ef76041588fe8826ada35b97572d2
#
_cell.length_a   1.000
_cell.length_b   1.000
_cell.length_c   1.000
_cell.angle_alpha   90.00
_cell.angle_beta   90.00
_cell.angle_gamma   90.00
#
_symmetry.space_group_name_H-M   'P 1'
#
loop_
_entity.id
_entity.type
_entity.pdbx_description
1 polymer ?
#
loop_
_entity_poly.entity_id
_entity_poly.type
_entity_poly.pdbx_seq_one_letter_code
_entity_poly.pdbx_strand_id
1 'polypeptide(L)'
;LHSLTPIQIAYYNDSHRFSITNSGRRSRKTLIGKRKTLNRALKTPGRYFHGAPTHKQAKDIFWESLVKDTALLRSFKSETDLFVRLFNGTEIHVLGLDKPERIEGQVWHGCHITEFGNLKGHLVWSSNIRPVLSDTNGWALLDGVPEGRNFYYDLALRACNGAIPVTKAGIGSFAENGDWAFYHWFSSDVLDAQEIADVKEDLDERTFRQEYEGSFETYEGAAYKEFGQHNLDSSIVEQEGIISLGMDFNVDPMTAVVGQINGDSFNQFGEIWLNNSNTFEMRDEILRRYKDPSRIVIYPDSSGDHGSSNAQKTDLQILKDAGFQVRARSKNPEQRDRINTVNSFIKDRAEKTRYKINPKTCPKTVNDMNKRQSLADGRLDKQQEKEQKIGHISDGFGYLVYYCFPILRGRIEGLRI
;
A
#
# COMPACT_ATOMS: atom_id res chain seq x y z
N LEU A 1 -24.56 17.87 -3.79
CA LEU A 1 -24.45 16.70 -4.70
C LEU A 1 -23.31 16.95 -5.68
N HIS A 2 -22.22 16.24 -5.52
CA HIS A 2 -21.13 16.31 -6.48
C HIS A 2 -21.60 15.74 -7.84
N SER A 3 -21.40 16.48 -8.91
CA SER A 3 -21.67 16.01 -10.26
C SER A 3 -20.77 14.81 -10.60
N LEU A 4 -21.35 13.76 -11.17
CA LEU A 4 -20.61 12.64 -11.71
C LEU A 4 -20.15 12.97 -13.13
N THR A 5 -18.97 12.48 -13.50
CA THR A 5 -18.48 12.56 -14.87
C THR A 5 -19.28 11.60 -15.79
N PRO A 6 -19.26 11.78 -17.12
CA PRO A 6 -19.98 10.89 -18.04
C PRO A 6 -19.61 9.42 -17.86
N ILE A 7 -18.33 9.08 -17.68
CA ILE A 7 -17.90 7.69 -17.47
C ILE A 7 -18.40 7.12 -16.13
N GLN A 8 -18.47 7.95 -15.09
CA GLN A 8 -19.01 7.55 -13.78
C GLN A 8 -20.53 7.30 -13.87
N ILE A 9 -21.26 8.09 -14.66
CA ILE A 9 -22.69 7.89 -14.94
C ILE A 9 -22.87 6.59 -15.73
N ALA A 10 -22.04 6.33 -16.74
CA ALA A 10 -22.06 5.08 -17.50
C ALA A 10 -21.83 3.88 -16.57
N TYR A 11 -20.83 3.92 -15.69
CA TYR A 11 -20.58 2.88 -14.68
C TYR A 11 -21.77 2.70 -13.73
N TYR A 12 -22.38 3.78 -13.24
CA TYR A 12 -23.55 3.68 -12.36
C TYR A 12 -24.73 2.97 -13.03
N ASN A 13 -25.00 3.27 -14.30
CA ASN A 13 -26.11 2.73 -15.07
C ASN A 13 -25.82 1.36 -15.72
N ASP A 14 -24.57 0.92 -15.69
CA ASP A 14 -24.15 -0.35 -16.27
C ASP A 14 -24.91 -1.55 -15.70
N SER A 15 -25.34 -2.48 -16.57
CA SER A 15 -26.08 -3.68 -16.22
C SER A 15 -25.28 -4.98 -16.34
N HIS A 16 -24.01 -4.93 -16.77
CA HIS A 16 -23.18 -6.13 -16.86
C HIS A 16 -23.15 -6.88 -15.53
N ARG A 17 -23.04 -8.18 -15.65
CA ARG A 17 -22.99 -9.07 -14.50
C ARG A 17 -21.78 -8.82 -13.63
N PHE A 18 -20.61 -8.60 -14.24
CA PHE A 18 -19.36 -8.33 -13.56
C PHE A 18 -18.76 -7.01 -14.05
N SER A 19 -18.56 -6.08 -13.15
CA SER A 19 -17.94 -4.79 -13.49
C SER A 19 -16.65 -4.60 -12.70
N ILE A 20 -15.58 -4.28 -13.41
CA ILE A 20 -14.30 -3.87 -12.84
C ILE A 20 -14.17 -2.37 -12.94
N THR A 21 -13.89 -1.72 -11.83
CA THR A 21 -13.65 -0.27 -11.78
C THR A 21 -12.26 0.00 -11.25
N ASN A 22 -11.34 0.14 -12.18
CA ASN A 22 -9.95 0.44 -11.90
C ASN A 22 -9.73 1.94 -12.02
N SER A 23 -9.56 2.65 -10.92
CA SER A 23 -9.42 4.11 -10.89
C SER A 23 -8.56 4.55 -9.72
N GLY A 24 -7.98 5.74 -9.83
CA GLY A 24 -7.10 6.28 -8.80
C GLY A 24 -7.77 6.51 -7.45
N ARG A 25 -7.00 6.87 -6.46
CA ARG A 25 -7.48 7.24 -5.11
C ARG A 25 -8.40 8.45 -5.17
N ARG A 26 -9.39 8.52 -4.27
CA ARG A 26 -10.35 9.63 -4.17
C ARG A 26 -11.19 9.90 -5.42
N SER A 27 -11.17 9.01 -6.39
CA SER A 27 -11.92 9.09 -7.65
C SER A 27 -13.42 8.78 -7.53
N ARG A 28 -13.94 8.57 -6.32
CA ARG A 28 -15.35 8.26 -5.99
C ARG A 28 -15.84 6.87 -6.43
N LYS A 29 -14.96 5.96 -6.88
CA LYS A 29 -15.36 4.61 -7.32
C LYS A 29 -16.19 3.86 -6.29
N THR A 30 -15.72 3.77 -5.05
CA THR A 30 -16.43 3.07 -3.94
C THR A 30 -17.77 3.73 -3.59
N LEU A 31 -17.86 5.08 -3.63
CA LEU A 31 -19.13 5.79 -3.43
C LEU A 31 -20.17 5.41 -4.47
N ILE A 32 -19.77 5.35 -5.75
CA ILE A 32 -20.63 4.97 -6.85
C ILE A 32 -21.04 3.50 -6.70
N GLY A 33 -20.11 2.60 -6.37
CA GLY A 33 -20.37 1.19 -6.11
C GLY A 33 -21.40 0.98 -4.99
N LYS A 34 -21.29 1.71 -3.86
CA LYS A 34 -22.29 1.68 -2.78
C LYS A 34 -23.70 2.05 -3.28
N ARG A 35 -23.82 3.16 -3.98
CA ARG A 35 -25.11 3.64 -4.51
C ARG A 35 -25.70 2.69 -5.55
N LYS A 36 -24.86 2.15 -6.43
CA LYS A 36 -25.27 1.16 -7.43
C LYS A 36 -25.78 -0.12 -6.77
N THR A 37 -25.08 -0.60 -5.73
CA THR A 37 -25.50 -1.75 -4.92
C THR A 37 -26.86 -1.52 -4.28
N LEU A 38 -27.05 -0.40 -3.59
CA LEU A 38 -28.31 -0.07 -2.96
C LEU A 38 -29.46 0.03 -3.98
N ASN A 39 -29.24 0.67 -5.13
CA ASN A 39 -30.23 0.77 -6.20
C ASN A 39 -30.63 -0.62 -6.75
N ARG A 40 -29.65 -1.52 -6.97
CA ARG A 40 -29.94 -2.90 -7.39
C ARG A 40 -30.69 -3.69 -6.31
N ALA A 41 -30.30 -3.56 -5.05
CA ALA A 41 -30.93 -4.19 -3.89
C ALA A 41 -32.38 -3.75 -3.66
N LEU A 42 -32.70 -2.51 -3.96
CA LEU A 42 -34.08 -1.99 -3.89
C LEU A 42 -34.97 -2.56 -5.02
N LYS A 43 -34.41 -2.78 -6.22
CA LYS A 43 -35.13 -3.29 -7.37
C LYS A 43 -35.36 -4.80 -7.32
N THR A 44 -34.41 -5.55 -6.78
CA THR A 44 -34.42 -7.01 -6.73
C THR A 44 -34.19 -7.44 -5.29
N PRO A 45 -35.26 -7.91 -4.58
CA PRO A 45 -35.09 -8.45 -3.24
C PRO A 45 -34.15 -9.64 -3.21
N GLY A 46 -33.25 -9.66 -2.20
CA GLY A 46 -32.25 -10.72 -2.11
C GLY A 46 -31.18 -10.42 -1.06
N ARG A 47 -30.11 -11.17 -1.10
CA ARG A 47 -28.97 -11.05 -0.21
C ARG A 47 -27.76 -10.48 -0.94
N TYR A 48 -27.17 -9.43 -0.38
CA TYR A 48 -26.06 -8.70 -0.97
C TYR A 48 -24.96 -8.48 0.08
N PHE A 49 -23.73 -8.30 -0.36
CA PHE A 49 -22.69 -7.87 0.56
C PHE A 49 -21.76 -6.82 -0.02
N HIS A 50 -21.24 -5.97 0.86
CA HIS A 50 -20.09 -5.15 0.65
C HIS A 50 -18.87 -5.85 1.27
N GLY A 51 -17.80 -6.03 0.50
CA GLY A 51 -16.57 -6.69 0.90
C GLY A 51 -15.35 -5.78 0.86
N ALA A 52 -14.38 -6.04 1.75
CA ALA A 52 -13.05 -5.46 1.73
C ALA A 52 -12.01 -6.49 2.22
N PRO A 53 -10.69 -6.25 2.02
CA PRO A 53 -9.66 -7.22 2.39
C PRO A 53 -9.70 -7.70 3.83
N THR A 54 -10.07 -6.84 4.78
CA THR A 54 -10.20 -7.21 6.19
C THR A 54 -11.54 -6.77 6.76
N HIS A 55 -12.00 -7.44 7.82
CA HIS A 55 -13.24 -7.06 8.51
C HIS A 55 -13.21 -5.60 9.01
N LYS A 56 -12.09 -5.16 9.57
CA LYS A 56 -11.93 -3.77 10.02
C LYS A 56 -12.08 -2.79 8.87
N GLN A 57 -11.39 -3.02 7.74
CA GLN A 57 -11.52 -2.15 6.55
C GLN A 57 -12.94 -2.15 6.00
N ALA A 58 -13.61 -3.30 5.93
CA ALA A 58 -14.99 -3.40 5.47
C ALA A 58 -15.91 -2.55 6.36
N LYS A 59 -15.80 -2.66 7.67
CA LYS A 59 -16.56 -1.86 8.64
C LYS A 59 -16.30 -0.37 8.46
N ASP A 60 -15.03 0.04 8.44
CA ASP A 60 -14.63 1.46 8.35
C ASP A 60 -15.10 2.11 7.02
N ILE A 61 -15.09 1.35 5.91
CA ILE A 61 -15.45 1.86 4.59
C ILE A 61 -16.98 1.88 4.38
N PHE A 62 -17.69 0.85 4.83
CA PHE A 62 -19.07 0.64 4.42
C PHE A 62 -20.12 0.85 5.51
N TRP A 63 -19.82 0.49 6.78
CA TRP A 63 -20.87 0.34 7.78
C TRP A 63 -21.63 1.64 8.08
N GLU A 64 -20.92 2.69 8.44
CA GLU A 64 -21.55 3.97 8.80
C GLU A 64 -22.38 4.53 7.63
N SER A 65 -21.82 4.49 6.41
CA SER A 65 -22.54 4.98 5.23
C SER A 65 -23.75 4.12 4.89
N LEU A 66 -23.65 2.78 5.01
CA LEU A 66 -24.79 1.89 4.79
C LEU A 66 -25.92 2.16 5.76
N VAL A 67 -25.60 2.32 7.05
CA VAL A 67 -26.58 2.67 8.09
C VAL A 67 -27.23 4.03 7.82
N LYS A 68 -26.46 5.03 7.40
CA LYS A 68 -26.98 6.37 7.06
C LYS A 68 -27.88 6.33 5.82
N ASP A 69 -27.39 5.74 4.73
CA ASP A 69 -28.08 5.72 3.43
C ASP A 69 -29.37 4.89 3.45
N THR A 70 -29.47 3.92 4.36
CA THR A 70 -30.67 3.08 4.53
C THR A 70 -31.59 3.50 5.66
N ALA A 71 -31.37 4.65 6.32
CA ALA A 71 -32.11 5.06 7.51
C ALA A 71 -33.64 5.03 7.36
N LEU A 72 -34.15 5.46 6.21
CA LEU A 72 -35.58 5.47 5.86
C LEU A 72 -36.05 4.23 5.08
N LEU A 73 -35.14 3.31 4.75
CA LEU A 73 -35.39 2.16 3.88
C LEU A 73 -35.31 0.82 4.61
N ARG A 74 -34.73 0.80 5.83
CA ARG A 74 -34.52 -0.42 6.59
C ARG A 74 -35.59 -0.69 7.64
N SER A 75 -35.92 -1.97 7.79
CA SER A 75 -36.75 -2.50 8.86
C SER A 75 -35.96 -2.98 10.06
N PHE A 76 -34.67 -3.34 9.85
CA PHE A 76 -33.79 -3.88 10.89
C PHE A 76 -32.31 -3.58 10.61
N LYS A 77 -31.49 -3.52 11.65
CA LYS A 77 -30.02 -3.56 11.58
C LYS A 77 -29.40 -4.38 12.70
N SER A 78 -28.30 -5.08 12.40
CA SER A 78 -27.43 -5.73 13.37
C SER A 78 -26.08 -5.04 13.41
N GLU A 79 -25.69 -4.50 14.56
CA GLU A 79 -24.38 -3.88 14.79
C GLU A 79 -23.28 -4.94 14.99
N THR A 80 -23.66 -6.13 15.46
CA THR A 80 -22.73 -7.25 15.68
C THR A 80 -22.37 -7.95 14.39
N ASP A 81 -23.39 -8.27 13.57
CA ASP A 81 -23.20 -9.02 12.32
C ASP A 81 -23.04 -8.10 11.11
N LEU A 82 -23.08 -6.79 11.34
CA LEU A 82 -22.92 -5.73 10.33
C LEU A 82 -23.81 -5.95 9.10
N PHE A 83 -25.13 -6.04 9.31
CA PHE A 83 -26.09 -6.05 8.19
C PHE A 83 -27.32 -5.20 8.45
N VAL A 84 -27.94 -4.78 7.38
CA VAL A 84 -29.25 -4.12 7.39
C VAL A 84 -30.25 -4.95 6.61
N ARG A 85 -31.52 -4.97 7.06
CA ARG A 85 -32.64 -5.53 6.30
C ARG A 85 -33.55 -4.39 5.89
N LEU A 86 -33.83 -4.30 4.59
CA LEU A 86 -34.72 -3.29 4.01
C LEU A 86 -36.17 -3.72 4.14
N PHE A 87 -37.12 -2.77 3.96
CA PHE A 87 -38.55 -3.08 4.01
C PHE A 87 -39.03 -4.04 2.93
N ASN A 88 -38.30 -4.17 1.80
CA ASN A 88 -38.60 -5.15 0.76
C ASN A 88 -38.04 -6.56 1.07
N GLY A 89 -37.48 -6.79 2.28
CA GLY A 89 -36.91 -8.06 2.69
C GLY A 89 -35.44 -8.25 2.29
N THR A 90 -34.83 -7.33 1.52
CA THR A 90 -33.43 -7.40 1.12
C THR A 90 -32.49 -7.27 2.31
N GLU A 91 -31.44 -8.08 2.35
CA GLU A 91 -30.35 -7.96 3.31
C GLU A 91 -29.07 -7.46 2.61
N ILE A 92 -28.41 -6.48 3.23
CA ILE A 92 -27.10 -6.00 2.78
C ILE A 92 -26.11 -6.15 3.94
N HIS A 93 -25.11 -7.00 3.75
CA HIS A 93 -24.08 -7.34 4.75
C HIS A 93 -22.79 -6.59 4.48
N VAL A 94 -21.96 -6.42 5.53
CA VAL A 94 -20.60 -5.88 5.42
C VAL A 94 -19.62 -6.94 5.93
N LEU A 95 -18.74 -7.42 5.06
CA LEU A 95 -17.91 -8.61 5.30
C LEU A 95 -16.43 -8.34 5.02
N GLY A 96 -15.56 -8.85 5.90
CA GLY A 96 -14.12 -8.96 5.61
C GLY A 96 -13.83 -10.25 4.83
N LEU A 97 -12.99 -10.13 3.81
CA LEU A 97 -12.53 -11.25 2.98
C LEU A 97 -11.13 -11.75 3.39
N ASP A 98 -10.71 -11.44 4.61
CA ASP A 98 -9.57 -12.08 5.29
C ASP A 98 -9.80 -13.57 5.57
N LYS A 99 -11.07 -13.98 5.62
CA LYS A 99 -11.57 -15.36 5.70
C LYS A 99 -12.68 -15.54 4.68
N PRO A 100 -12.32 -15.70 3.39
CA PRO A 100 -13.30 -15.71 2.30
C PRO A 100 -14.27 -16.90 2.36
N GLU A 101 -13.92 -17.98 3.06
CA GLU A 101 -14.81 -19.10 3.31
C GLU A 101 -16.10 -18.74 4.08
N ARG A 102 -16.15 -17.58 4.74
CA ARG A 102 -17.34 -17.11 5.47
C ARG A 102 -18.52 -16.75 4.55
N ILE A 103 -18.28 -16.51 3.27
CA ILE A 103 -19.36 -16.24 2.31
C ILE A 103 -19.95 -17.53 1.75
N GLU A 104 -19.27 -18.66 1.92
CA GLU A 104 -19.70 -19.97 1.42
C GLU A 104 -20.94 -20.49 2.16
N GLY A 105 -21.67 -21.40 1.53
CA GLY A 105 -22.89 -21.97 2.11
C GLY A 105 -24.07 -21.00 2.20
N GLN A 106 -23.96 -19.80 1.68
CA GLN A 106 -25.03 -18.81 1.59
C GLN A 106 -25.31 -18.40 0.14
N VAL A 107 -26.56 -18.09 -0.15
CA VAL A 107 -27.00 -17.64 -1.47
C VAL A 107 -26.86 -16.13 -1.57
N TRP A 108 -26.05 -15.65 -2.51
CA TRP A 108 -25.83 -14.22 -2.74
C TRP A 108 -26.35 -13.78 -4.12
N HIS A 109 -27.06 -12.67 -4.16
CA HIS A 109 -27.62 -12.07 -5.39
C HIS A 109 -26.66 -11.04 -6.01
N GLY A 110 -25.68 -10.57 -5.24
CA GLY A 110 -24.65 -9.70 -5.73
C GLY A 110 -23.71 -9.20 -4.62
N CYS A 111 -22.57 -8.67 -5.05
CA CYS A 111 -21.59 -8.10 -4.13
C CYS A 111 -20.91 -6.87 -4.73
N HIS A 112 -20.43 -6.03 -3.84
CA HIS A 112 -19.50 -4.94 -4.15
C HIS A 112 -18.26 -5.09 -3.29
N ILE A 113 -17.11 -5.30 -3.90
CA ILE A 113 -15.85 -5.53 -3.20
C ILE A 113 -14.89 -4.41 -3.57
N THR A 114 -14.48 -3.64 -2.55
CA THR A 114 -13.48 -2.56 -2.69
C THR A 114 -12.09 -3.02 -2.31
N GLU A 115 -11.07 -2.29 -2.77
CA GLU A 115 -9.66 -2.64 -2.59
C GLU A 115 -9.37 -4.07 -3.05
N PHE A 116 -9.98 -4.45 -4.18
CA PHE A 116 -10.00 -5.83 -4.67
C PHE A 116 -8.59 -6.35 -4.98
N GLY A 117 -7.70 -5.50 -5.49
CA GLY A 117 -6.30 -5.85 -5.75
C GLY A 117 -5.49 -6.23 -4.50
N ASN A 118 -5.98 -5.86 -3.30
CA ASN A 118 -5.34 -6.13 -2.00
C ASN A 118 -5.86 -7.39 -1.30
N LEU A 119 -6.77 -8.15 -1.92
CA LEU A 119 -7.22 -9.42 -1.37
C LEU A 119 -6.08 -10.43 -1.30
N LYS A 120 -6.01 -11.19 -0.21
CA LYS A 120 -5.03 -12.26 -0.05
C LYS A 120 -5.49 -13.51 -0.80
N GLY A 121 -4.65 -13.97 -1.71
CA GLY A 121 -4.90 -15.20 -2.47
C GLY A 121 -5.48 -14.93 -3.87
N HIS A 122 -4.75 -15.40 -4.88
CA HIS A 122 -5.11 -15.26 -6.30
C HIS A 122 -6.36 -16.06 -6.71
N LEU A 123 -6.78 -17.03 -5.88
CA LEU A 123 -7.95 -17.88 -6.15
C LEU A 123 -9.24 -17.38 -5.51
N VAL A 124 -9.22 -16.29 -4.70
CA VAL A 124 -10.40 -15.80 -3.98
C VAL A 124 -11.58 -15.55 -4.92
N TRP A 125 -11.33 -14.99 -6.11
CA TRP A 125 -12.37 -14.80 -7.10
C TRP A 125 -12.97 -16.14 -7.57
N SER A 126 -12.14 -17.06 -8.05
CA SER A 126 -12.58 -18.32 -8.67
C SER A 126 -13.11 -19.35 -7.68
N SER A 127 -12.53 -19.39 -6.47
CA SER A 127 -12.83 -20.43 -5.47
C SER A 127 -13.93 -20.02 -4.49
N ASN A 128 -14.08 -18.73 -4.16
CA ASN A 128 -15.02 -18.29 -3.14
C ASN A 128 -16.10 -17.35 -3.70
N ILE A 129 -15.72 -16.25 -4.38
CA ILE A 129 -16.70 -15.21 -4.77
C ILE A 129 -17.56 -15.66 -5.96
N ARG A 130 -16.94 -16.14 -7.03
CA ARG A 130 -17.66 -16.52 -8.25
C ARG A 130 -18.66 -17.68 -8.02
N PRO A 131 -18.32 -18.75 -7.26
CA PRO A 131 -19.24 -19.84 -6.98
C PRO A 131 -20.51 -19.41 -6.22
N VAL A 132 -20.39 -18.61 -5.18
CA VAL A 132 -21.55 -18.18 -4.34
C VAL A 132 -22.53 -17.26 -5.08
N LEU A 133 -22.16 -16.75 -6.25
CA LEU A 133 -23.03 -15.96 -7.14
C LEU A 133 -23.70 -16.83 -8.23
N SER A 134 -23.40 -18.13 -8.30
CA SER A 134 -23.84 -18.96 -9.43
C SER A 134 -25.31 -19.29 -9.36
N ASP A 135 -25.84 -19.62 -8.19
CA ASP A 135 -27.22 -20.07 -8.00
C ASP A 135 -28.27 -19.00 -8.36
N THR A 136 -27.92 -17.74 -8.17
CA THR A 136 -28.81 -16.59 -8.41
C THR A 136 -28.51 -15.86 -9.71
N ASN A 137 -27.54 -16.34 -10.50
CA ASN A 137 -26.95 -15.55 -11.56
C ASN A 137 -26.48 -14.15 -11.07
N GLY A 138 -25.98 -14.11 -9.83
CA GLY A 138 -25.62 -12.89 -9.10
C GLY A 138 -24.51 -12.10 -9.77
N TRP A 139 -24.46 -10.82 -9.46
CA TRP A 139 -23.51 -9.87 -10.04
C TRP A 139 -22.38 -9.48 -9.06
N ALA A 140 -21.27 -8.96 -9.59
CA ALA A 140 -20.20 -8.41 -8.79
C ALA A 140 -19.69 -7.07 -9.32
N LEU A 141 -19.49 -6.11 -8.41
CA LEU A 141 -18.75 -4.87 -8.65
C LEU A 141 -17.40 -4.99 -7.93
N LEU A 142 -16.30 -4.91 -8.67
CA LEU A 142 -14.95 -5.07 -8.16
C LEU A 142 -14.20 -3.76 -8.37
N ASP A 143 -13.93 -3.03 -7.30
CA ASP A 143 -13.20 -1.77 -7.39
C ASP A 143 -11.91 -1.78 -6.58
N GLY A 144 -10.95 -0.98 -6.98
CA GLY A 144 -9.69 -0.81 -6.29
C GLY A 144 -8.73 0.11 -7.03
N VAL A 145 -7.62 0.39 -6.37
CA VAL A 145 -6.41 0.87 -7.01
C VAL A 145 -5.59 -0.36 -7.41
N PRO A 146 -4.93 -0.36 -8.56
CA PRO A 146 -4.04 -1.46 -8.95
C PRO A 146 -2.94 -1.72 -7.92
N GLU A 147 -2.58 -2.99 -7.77
CA GLU A 147 -1.48 -3.42 -6.92
C GLU A 147 -0.46 -4.20 -7.76
N GLY A 148 0.16 -3.49 -8.73
CA GLY A 148 0.97 -4.13 -9.76
C GLY A 148 0.13 -4.98 -10.72
N ARG A 149 0.77 -5.92 -11.43
CA ARG A 149 0.11 -6.86 -12.35
C ARG A 149 -0.18 -8.18 -11.64
N ASN A 150 -1.16 -8.17 -10.74
CA ASN A 150 -1.63 -9.34 -10.00
C ASN A 150 -2.94 -9.90 -10.61
N PHE A 151 -3.62 -10.80 -9.88
CA PHE A 151 -4.89 -11.42 -10.32
C PHE A 151 -6.00 -10.38 -10.65
N TYR A 152 -5.95 -9.19 -10.09
CA TYR A 152 -6.88 -8.10 -10.45
C TYR A 152 -6.60 -7.58 -11.87
N TYR A 153 -5.33 -7.50 -12.25
CA TYR A 153 -4.92 -7.21 -13.62
C TYR A 153 -5.41 -8.27 -14.61
N ASP A 154 -5.30 -9.56 -14.25
CA ASP A 154 -5.77 -10.65 -15.11
C ASP A 154 -7.27 -10.58 -15.35
N LEU A 155 -8.07 -10.24 -14.32
CA LEU A 155 -9.50 -10.01 -14.48
C LEU A 155 -9.81 -8.77 -15.33
N ALA A 156 -9.02 -7.69 -15.17
CA ALA A 156 -9.16 -6.49 -16.00
C ALA A 156 -8.86 -6.81 -17.49
N LEU A 157 -7.79 -7.56 -17.77
CA LEU A 157 -7.51 -8.04 -19.12
C LEU A 157 -8.67 -8.87 -19.69
N ARG A 158 -9.26 -9.76 -18.88
CA ARG A 158 -10.44 -10.54 -19.29
C ARG A 158 -11.61 -9.64 -19.66
N ALA A 159 -11.90 -8.63 -18.84
CA ALA A 159 -13.00 -7.69 -19.10
C ALA A 159 -12.74 -6.81 -20.35
N CYS A 160 -11.47 -6.61 -20.70
CA CYS A 160 -11.02 -5.82 -21.86
C CYS A 160 -10.65 -6.67 -23.08
N ASN A 161 -11.03 -7.94 -23.13
CA ASN A 161 -10.67 -8.85 -24.22
C ASN A 161 -9.16 -8.87 -24.54
N GLY A 162 -8.32 -8.85 -23.47
CA GLY A 162 -6.87 -8.96 -23.57
C GLY A 162 -6.10 -7.63 -23.68
N ALA A 163 -6.77 -6.47 -23.83
CA ALA A 163 -6.09 -5.18 -23.95
C ALA A 163 -6.83 -4.07 -23.18
N ILE A 164 -6.21 -3.59 -22.10
CA ILE A 164 -6.77 -2.48 -21.32
C ILE A 164 -6.73 -1.19 -22.17
N PRO A 165 -7.88 -0.49 -22.33
CA PRO A 165 -7.94 0.70 -23.15
C PRO A 165 -7.15 1.85 -22.53
N VAL A 166 -6.56 2.67 -23.40
CA VAL A 166 -5.90 3.92 -22.99
C VAL A 166 -6.94 4.90 -22.47
N THR A 167 -6.73 5.40 -21.27
CA THR A 167 -7.60 6.39 -20.66
C THR A 167 -7.11 7.80 -20.93
N LYS A 168 -8.04 8.71 -21.18
CA LYS A 168 -7.77 10.14 -21.32
C LYS A 168 -8.43 10.90 -20.17
N ALA A 169 -7.71 11.84 -19.58
CA ALA A 169 -8.22 12.73 -18.54
C ALA A 169 -9.51 13.45 -19.00
N GLY A 170 -10.49 13.55 -18.11
CA GLY A 170 -11.79 14.16 -18.39
C GLY A 170 -12.77 13.29 -19.18
N ILE A 171 -12.32 12.18 -19.78
CA ILE A 171 -13.15 11.30 -20.62
C ILE A 171 -13.36 9.95 -19.94
N GLY A 172 -12.30 9.36 -19.39
CA GLY A 172 -12.27 7.99 -18.92
C GLY A 172 -12.12 6.98 -20.05
N SER A 173 -12.20 5.68 -19.70
CA SER A 173 -12.26 4.60 -20.68
C SER A 173 -13.21 3.48 -20.25
N PHE A 174 -13.74 2.78 -21.25
CA PHE A 174 -14.66 1.67 -21.09
C PHE A 174 -14.26 0.54 -22.04
N ALA A 175 -14.46 -0.69 -21.58
CA ALA A 175 -14.41 -1.90 -22.40
C ALA A 175 -15.41 -2.93 -21.87
N GLU A 176 -15.79 -3.87 -22.72
CA GLU A 176 -16.69 -4.98 -22.35
C GLU A 176 -16.31 -6.27 -23.06
N ASN A 177 -16.62 -7.39 -22.43
CA ASN A 177 -16.43 -8.73 -22.96
C ASN A 177 -17.45 -9.71 -22.34
N GLY A 178 -18.53 -9.98 -23.05
CA GLY A 178 -19.64 -10.82 -22.59
C GLY A 178 -20.28 -10.30 -21.29
N ASP A 179 -20.20 -11.07 -20.21
CA ASP A 179 -20.73 -10.68 -18.90
C ASP A 179 -19.91 -9.59 -18.18
N TRP A 180 -18.78 -9.21 -18.72
CA TRP A 180 -17.80 -8.33 -18.07
C TRP A 180 -17.78 -6.93 -18.66
N ALA A 181 -17.64 -5.94 -17.78
CA ALA A 181 -17.38 -4.55 -18.15
C ALA A 181 -16.18 -4.01 -17.35
N PHE A 182 -15.44 -3.12 -17.97
CA PHE A 182 -14.29 -2.43 -17.37
C PHE A 182 -14.50 -0.93 -17.48
N TYR A 183 -14.28 -0.22 -16.39
CA TYR A 183 -14.38 1.25 -16.30
C TYR A 183 -13.12 1.82 -15.67
N HIS A 184 -12.62 2.89 -16.25
CA HIS A 184 -11.44 3.55 -15.75
C HIS A 184 -11.54 5.07 -15.92
N TRP A 185 -11.12 5.81 -14.88
CA TRP A 185 -10.95 7.27 -14.88
C TRP A 185 -9.90 7.69 -13.86
N PHE A 186 -9.35 8.90 -14.02
CA PHE A 186 -8.29 9.40 -13.17
C PHE A 186 -8.81 10.12 -11.92
N SER A 187 -7.96 10.25 -10.90
CA SER A 187 -8.25 11.08 -9.73
C SER A 187 -8.39 12.56 -10.11
N SER A 188 -7.64 13.03 -11.10
CA SER A 188 -7.70 14.39 -11.63
C SER A 188 -9.05 14.77 -12.25
N ASP A 189 -9.90 13.77 -12.58
CA ASP A 189 -11.26 14.02 -13.07
C ASP A 189 -12.24 14.39 -11.92
N VAL A 190 -11.77 14.34 -10.67
CA VAL A 190 -12.58 14.52 -9.45
C VAL A 190 -11.94 15.48 -8.46
N LEU A 191 -10.63 15.41 -8.27
CA LEU A 191 -9.85 16.27 -7.40
C LEU A 191 -9.52 17.59 -8.10
N ASP A 192 -9.28 18.63 -7.31
CA ASP A 192 -8.82 19.89 -7.89
C ASP A 192 -7.38 19.83 -8.39
N ALA A 193 -7.01 20.80 -9.24
CA ALA A 193 -5.72 20.79 -9.90
C ALA A 193 -4.55 21.03 -8.92
N GLN A 194 -4.77 21.79 -7.83
CA GLN A 194 -3.74 22.05 -6.84
C GLN A 194 -3.41 20.77 -6.05
N GLU A 195 -4.43 20.04 -5.57
CA GLU A 195 -4.23 18.76 -4.89
C GLU A 195 -3.43 17.76 -5.77
N ILE A 196 -3.74 17.70 -7.07
CA ILE A 196 -3.01 16.85 -8.00
C ILE A 196 -1.57 17.32 -8.19
N ALA A 197 -1.32 18.63 -8.20
CA ALA A 197 0.03 19.19 -8.31
C ALA A 197 0.87 18.84 -7.05
N ASP A 198 0.29 19.07 -5.87
CA ASP A 198 0.96 18.79 -4.59
C ASP A 198 1.35 17.31 -4.46
N VAL A 199 0.43 16.42 -4.83
CA VAL A 199 0.72 14.96 -4.82
C VAL A 199 1.80 14.57 -5.82
N LYS A 200 1.89 15.24 -6.97
CA LYS A 200 2.95 14.99 -7.95
C LYS A 200 4.35 15.36 -7.42
N GLU A 201 4.42 16.35 -6.55
CA GLU A 201 5.68 16.71 -5.88
C GLU A 201 6.09 15.70 -4.82
N ASP A 202 5.12 14.99 -4.21
CA ASP A 202 5.36 14.02 -3.14
C ASP A 202 5.71 12.62 -3.63
N LEU A 203 5.29 12.24 -4.86
CA LEU A 203 5.39 10.87 -5.36
C LEU A 203 6.33 10.73 -6.56
N ASP A 204 7.01 9.58 -6.67
CA ASP A 204 7.64 9.18 -7.92
C ASP A 204 6.58 8.91 -9.01
N GLU A 205 6.99 9.00 -10.28
CA GLU A 205 6.06 8.91 -11.41
C GLU A 205 5.28 7.59 -11.44
N ARG A 206 5.91 6.46 -11.15
CA ARG A 206 5.25 5.15 -11.18
C ARG A 206 4.20 5.04 -10.07
N THR A 207 4.55 5.48 -8.85
CA THR A 207 3.60 5.50 -7.74
C THR A 207 2.44 6.47 -8.02
N PHE A 208 2.71 7.64 -8.58
CA PHE A 208 1.66 8.57 -8.98
C PHE A 208 0.71 7.94 -10.02
N ARG A 209 1.25 7.34 -11.08
CA ARG A 209 0.44 6.68 -12.12
C ARG A 209 -0.40 5.56 -11.54
N GLN A 210 0.15 4.74 -10.66
CA GLN A 210 -0.62 3.68 -10.02
C GLN A 210 -1.71 4.21 -9.09
N GLU A 211 -1.35 5.13 -8.17
CA GLU A 211 -2.25 5.57 -7.09
C GLU A 211 -3.30 6.58 -7.54
N TYR A 212 -2.98 7.48 -8.48
CA TYR A 212 -3.84 8.58 -8.90
C TYR A 212 -4.35 8.45 -10.35
N GLU A 213 -3.63 7.77 -11.20
CA GLU A 213 -4.11 7.46 -12.56
C GLU A 213 -4.69 6.04 -12.66
N GLY A 214 -4.57 5.19 -11.63
CA GLY A 214 -5.10 3.83 -11.64
C GLY A 214 -4.41 2.92 -12.66
N SER A 215 -3.14 3.17 -12.97
CA SER A 215 -2.38 2.38 -13.94
C SER A 215 -1.91 1.07 -13.35
N PHE A 216 -2.00 -0.02 -14.11
CA PHE A 216 -1.39 -1.30 -13.75
C PHE A 216 0.12 -1.29 -14.05
N GLU A 217 0.89 -0.69 -13.17
CA GLU A 217 2.33 -0.61 -13.31
C GLU A 217 3.01 -1.97 -13.13
N THR A 218 4.12 -2.19 -13.81
CA THR A 218 4.99 -3.34 -13.55
C THR A 218 6.09 -2.92 -12.58
N TYR A 219 6.34 -3.79 -11.60
CA TYR A 219 7.42 -3.62 -10.61
C TYR A 219 8.62 -4.53 -10.91
N GLU A 220 8.58 -5.29 -12.00
CA GLU A 220 9.70 -6.12 -12.41
C GLU A 220 10.93 -5.25 -12.74
N GLY A 221 12.09 -5.68 -12.23
CA GLY A 221 13.36 -4.99 -12.38
C GLY A 221 13.84 -4.34 -11.08
N ALA A 222 14.64 -3.29 -11.18
CA ALA A 222 15.28 -2.65 -10.03
C ALA A 222 14.27 -2.16 -8.98
N ALA A 223 14.40 -2.62 -7.74
CA ALA A 223 13.56 -2.18 -6.63
C ALA A 223 13.72 -0.68 -6.35
N TYR A 224 14.95 -0.17 -6.43
CA TYR A 224 15.30 1.23 -6.24
C TYR A 224 15.63 1.89 -7.58
N LYS A 225 14.64 1.97 -8.45
CA LYS A 225 14.77 2.47 -9.83
C LYS A 225 15.22 3.92 -9.94
N GLU A 226 14.99 4.72 -8.90
CA GLU A 226 15.38 6.14 -8.85
C GLU A 226 16.82 6.33 -8.36
N PHE A 227 17.51 5.28 -7.90
CA PHE A 227 18.89 5.36 -7.45
C PHE A 227 19.87 5.42 -8.62
N GLY A 228 20.81 6.38 -8.58
CA GLY A 228 21.78 6.56 -9.67
C GLY A 228 22.95 7.47 -9.30
N GLN A 229 23.69 7.93 -10.33
CA GLN A 229 24.87 8.78 -10.18
C GLN A 229 24.59 10.08 -9.42
N HIS A 230 23.38 10.62 -9.56
CA HIS A 230 22.94 11.84 -8.88
C HIS A 230 22.89 11.69 -7.35
N ASN A 231 22.87 10.46 -6.82
CA ASN A 231 22.93 10.19 -5.37
C ASN A 231 24.35 10.06 -4.82
N LEU A 232 25.34 9.82 -5.70
CA LEU A 232 26.70 9.55 -5.27
C LEU A 232 27.50 10.84 -5.03
N ASP A 233 28.06 10.99 -3.83
CA ASP A 233 28.89 12.15 -3.47
C ASP A 233 29.99 11.74 -2.50
N SER A 234 31.22 11.61 -3.00
CA SER A 234 32.39 11.20 -2.22
C SER A 234 32.87 12.27 -1.22
N SER A 235 32.31 13.48 -1.25
CA SER A 235 32.65 14.55 -0.30
C SER A 235 31.90 14.46 1.03
N ILE A 236 30.87 13.61 1.10
CA ILE A 236 30.05 13.46 2.30
C ILE A 236 30.88 12.78 3.39
N VAL A 237 31.00 13.45 4.52
CA VAL A 237 31.67 12.98 5.74
C VAL A 237 30.82 13.33 6.96
N GLU A 238 31.11 12.69 8.10
CA GLU A 238 30.48 13.04 9.37
C GLU A 238 30.69 14.53 9.70
N GLN A 239 29.60 15.19 10.10
CA GLN A 239 29.59 16.56 10.60
C GLN A 239 29.24 16.57 12.10
N GLU A 240 29.42 17.71 12.76
CA GLU A 240 28.89 17.89 14.11
C GLU A 240 27.37 17.73 14.14
N GLY A 241 26.83 17.22 15.25
CA GLY A 241 25.39 17.07 15.45
C GLY A 241 24.93 15.62 15.60
N ILE A 242 23.63 15.42 15.39
CA ILE A 242 22.98 14.11 15.55
C ILE A 242 23.32 13.18 14.40
N ILE A 243 23.66 11.94 14.75
CA ILE A 243 23.89 10.83 13.82
C ILE A 243 22.63 9.95 13.82
N SER A 244 22.08 9.72 12.63
CA SER A 244 20.88 8.91 12.44
C SER A 244 21.23 7.57 11.81
N LEU A 245 20.79 6.48 12.42
CA LEU A 245 20.99 5.13 11.93
C LEU A 245 19.65 4.49 11.54
N GLY A 246 19.59 3.92 10.34
CA GLY A 246 18.50 3.01 9.96
C GLY A 246 18.99 1.57 10.10
N MET A 247 18.32 0.73 10.90
CA MET A 247 18.84 -0.57 11.32
C MET A 247 17.89 -1.71 11.02
N ASP A 248 18.47 -2.83 10.55
CA ASP A 248 17.79 -4.12 10.38
C ASP A 248 18.36 -5.15 11.36
N PHE A 249 17.50 -5.80 12.16
CA PHE A 249 17.88 -6.77 13.20
C PHE A 249 18.16 -8.18 12.67
N ASN A 250 18.38 -8.35 11.38
CA ASN A 250 18.76 -9.66 10.87
C ASN A 250 20.13 -10.11 11.46
N VAL A 251 20.27 -11.42 11.70
CA VAL A 251 21.48 -11.97 12.34
C VAL A 251 22.66 -12.07 11.35
N ASP A 252 22.40 -12.44 10.09
CA ASP A 252 23.45 -12.63 9.07
C ASP A 252 23.06 -12.07 7.71
N PRO A 253 23.44 -10.85 7.41
CA PRO A 253 24.12 -9.87 8.25
C PRO A 253 23.16 -9.01 9.09
N MET A 254 23.62 -8.52 10.26
CA MET A 254 23.01 -7.40 10.95
C MET A 254 23.57 -6.11 10.39
N THR A 255 22.71 -5.14 10.03
CA THR A 255 23.13 -3.98 9.25
C THR A 255 22.59 -2.66 9.77
N ALA A 256 23.35 -1.59 9.54
CA ALA A 256 22.87 -0.23 9.75
C ALA A 256 23.45 0.73 8.70
N VAL A 257 22.61 1.58 8.13
CA VAL A 257 23.05 2.79 7.41
C VAL A 257 23.32 3.88 8.43
N VAL A 258 24.34 4.70 8.20
CA VAL A 258 24.76 5.76 9.11
C VAL A 258 24.90 7.08 8.37
N GLY A 259 24.20 8.09 8.83
CA GLY A 259 24.20 9.40 8.18
C GLY A 259 23.63 10.52 9.05
N GLN A 260 23.41 11.66 8.45
CA GLN A 260 22.83 12.83 9.10
C GLN A 260 21.62 13.35 8.32
N ILE A 261 20.58 13.70 9.06
CA ILE A 261 19.37 14.34 8.51
C ILE A 261 19.61 15.85 8.51
N ASN A 262 19.49 16.46 7.33
CA ASN A 262 19.65 17.89 7.11
C ASN A 262 18.36 18.44 6.48
N GLY A 263 17.47 18.98 7.32
CA GLY A 263 16.14 19.42 6.88
C GLY A 263 15.32 18.25 6.33
N ASP A 264 15.03 18.28 5.04
CA ASP A 264 14.25 17.25 4.32
C ASP A 264 15.11 16.22 3.57
N SER A 265 16.42 16.19 3.82
CA SER A 265 17.38 15.32 3.16
C SER A 265 18.17 14.45 4.14
N PHE A 266 18.78 13.37 3.62
CA PHE A 266 19.65 12.48 4.37
C PHE A 266 20.97 12.25 3.64
N ASN A 267 22.09 12.53 4.32
CA ASN A 267 23.44 12.34 3.82
C ASN A 267 24.08 11.14 4.51
N GLN A 268 24.25 10.04 3.78
CA GLN A 268 24.87 8.82 4.31
C GLN A 268 26.39 8.87 4.13
N PHE A 269 27.10 8.82 5.25
CA PHE A 269 28.58 8.82 5.27
C PHE A 269 29.19 7.52 5.77
N GLY A 270 28.38 6.57 6.25
CA GLY A 270 28.85 5.30 6.80
C GLY A 270 27.82 4.18 6.70
N GLU A 271 28.32 2.98 6.91
CA GLU A 271 27.51 1.77 7.04
C GLU A 271 28.15 0.81 8.05
N ILE A 272 27.32 -0.02 8.69
CA ILE A 272 27.74 -1.12 9.55
C ILE A 272 27.19 -2.41 8.97
N TRP A 273 28.05 -3.41 8.88
CA TRP A 273 27.73 -4.74 8.37
C TRP A 273 28.42 -5.79 9.21
N LEU A 274 27.66 -6.55 9.98
CA LEU A 274 28.17 -7.59 10.88
C LEU A 274 27.58 -8.95 10.47
N ASN A 275 28.45 -9.90 10.14
CA ASN A 275 28.01 -11.26 9.82
C ASN A 275 27.87 -12.09 11.11
N ASN A 276 26.83 -12.96 11.17
CA ASN A 276 26.58 -13.84 12.31
C ASN A 276 26.64 -13.10 13.66
N SER A 277 25.95 -11.98 13.76
CA SER A 277 26.06 -11.02 14.85
C SER A 277 24.76 -10.92 15.66
N ASN A 278 24.83 -10.16 16.74
CA ASN A 278 23.73 -9.87 17.64
C ASN A 278 23.71 -8.39 18.03
N THR A 279 22.65 -7.97 18.70
CA THR A 279 22.43 -6.57 19.08
C THR A 279 23.49 -6.01 20.04
N PHE A 280 24.10 -6.84 20.89
CA PHE A 280 25.20 -6.39 21.73
C PHE A 280 26.44 -6.02 20.92
N GLU A 281 26.81 -6.85 19.93
CA GLU A 281 27.96 -6.57 19.05
C GLU A 281 27.67 -5.33 18.16
N MET A 282 26.46 -5.17 17.67
CA MET A 282 26.06 -3.98 16.92
C MET A 282 26.16 -2.71 17.79
N ARG A 283 25.66 -2.77 19.03
CA ARG A 283 25.82 -1.69 20.03
C ARG A 283 27.28 -1.32 20.23
N ASP A 284 28.12 -2.32 20.45
CA ASP A 284 29.54 -2.11 20.75
C ASP A 284 30.26 -1.52 19.53
N GLU A 285 29.94 -1.94 18.33
CA GLU A 285 30.47 -1.39 17.09
C GLU A 285 30.04 0.07 16.87
N ILE A 286 28.80 0.41 17.18
CA ILE A 286 28.30 1.80 17.12
C ILE A 286 29.08 2.67 18.09
N LEU A 287 29.23 2.24 19.37
CA LEU A 287 29.98 2.97 20.39
C LEU A 287 31.48 3.11 20.06
N ARG A 288 32.07 2.06 19.47
CA ARG A 288 33.48 2.08 19.04
C ARG A 288 33.71 3.15 17.97
N ARG A 289 32.78 3.30 17.01
CA ARG A 289 32.90 4.28 15.91
C ARG A 289 32.57 5.69 16.35
N TYR A 290 31.47 5.89 17.07
CA TYR A 290 30.90 7.22 17.30
C TYR A 290 30.98 7.73 18.74
N LYS A 291 31.47 6.94 19.68
CA LYS A 291 31.84 7.24 21.07
C LYS A 291 30.77 7.90 21.95
N ASP A 292 30.01 8.87 21.46
CA ASP A 292 29.03 9.62 22.23
C ASP A 292 27.61 9.11 21.91
N PRO A 293 27.00 8.30 22.80
CA PRO A 293 25.65 7.73 22.56
C PRO A 293 24.56 8.79 22.54
N SER A 294 24.76 9.96 23.15
CA SER A 294 23.76 11.02 23.20
C SER A 294 23.49 11.65 21.82
N ARG A 295 24.43 11.53 20.90
CA ARG A 295 24.31 11.98 19.50
C ARG A 295 23.63 10.95 18.60
N ILE A 296 23.33 9.74 19.09
CA ILE A 296 22.88 8.62 18.26
C ILE A 296 21.37 8.48 18.34
N VAL A 297 20.71 8.53 17.18
CA VAL A 297 19.28 8.21 17.01
C VAL A 297 19.15 7.02 16.07
N ILE A 298 18.51 5.95 16.55
CA ILE A 298 18.34 4.70 15.79
C ILE A 298 16.87 4.53 15.38
N TYR A 299 16.67 4.24 14.10
CA TYR A 299 15.37 3.93 13.47
C TYR A 299 15.39 2.47 13.02
N PRO A 300 15.08 1.54 13.92
CA PRO A 300 15.11 0.11 13.62
C PRO A 300 13.80 -0.40 13.04
N ASP A 301 13.81 -1.65 12.58
CA ASP A 301 12.56 -2.37 12.33
C ASP A 301 11.80 -2.64 13.65
N SER A 302 10.51 -2.98 13.57
CA SER A 302 9.67 -3.20 14.75
C SER A 302 9.85 -4.60 15.36
N SER A 303 10.57 -5.52 14.72
CA SER A 303 10.76 -6.89 15.21
C SER A 303 11.63 -6.96 16.46
N GLY A 304 12.48 -5.97 16.66
CA GLY A 304 13.36 -5.86 17.84
C GLY A 304 12.62 -5.68 19.19
N ASP A 305 11.30 -5.46 19.19
CA ASP A 305 10.46 -5.42 20.40
C ASP A 305 9.94 -6.82 20.81
N HIS A 306 10.09 -7.82 19.95
CA HIS A 306 9.69 -9.19 20.26
C HIS A 306 10.83 -9.90 20.99
N GLY A 307 10.71 -10.05 22.32
CA GLY A 307 11.64 -10.84 23.10
C GLY A 307 11.62 -12.31 22.61
N SER A 308 12.79 -12.90 22.36
CA SER A 308 12.88 -14.36 22.28
C SER A 308 12.56 -14.91 23.68
N SER A 309 11.84 -16.03 23.76
CA SER A 309 11.38 -16.63 25.01
C SER A 309 12.48 -16.95 26.05
N ASN A 310 13.75 -16.77 25.67
CA ASN A 310 14.95 -17.01 26.49
C ASN A 310 15.83 -15.77 26.71
N ALA A 311 15.49 -14.56 26.19
CA ALA A 311 16.30 -13.36 26.36
C ALA A 311 15.73 -12.48 27.48
N GLN A 312 16.59 -12.05 28.41
CA GLN A 312 16.23 -11.15 29.51
C GLN A 312 15.85 -9.74 29.07
N LYS A 313 16.27 -9.30 27.85
CA LYS A 313 16.03 -7.95 27.31
C LYS A 313 15.70 -8.04 25.81
N THR A 314 14.81 -7.15 25.34
CA THR A 314 14.56 -6.99 23.91
C THR A 314 15.71 -6.25 23.22
N ASP A 315 15.84 -6.40 21.90
CA ASP A 315 16.86 -5.70 21.11
C ASP A 315 16.75 -4.17 21.27
N LEU A 316 15.52 -3.64 21.28
CA LEU A 316 15.29 -2.22 21.53
C LEU A 316 15.75 -1.79 22.93
N GLN A 317 15.57 -2.66 23.95
CA GLN A 317 16.00 -2.34 25.31
C GLN A 317 17.54 -2.31 25.43
N ILE A 318 18.24 -3.23 24.75
CA ILE A 318 19.71 -3.26 24.70
C ILE A 318 20.26 -1.94 24.14
N LEU A 319 19.67 -1.43 23.07
CA LEU A 319 20.08 -0.16 22.46
C LEU A 319 19.76 1.05 23.35
N LYS A 320 18.60 1.08 24.00
CA LYS A 320 18.21 2.16 24.95
C LYS A 320 19.12 2.19 26.19
N ASP A 321 19.46 1.02 26.74
CA ASP A 321 20.34 0.90 27.90
C ASP A 321 21.78 1.39 27.60
N ALA A 322 22.19 1.39 26.33
CA ALA A 322 23.45 1.97 25.87
C ALA A 322 23.41 3.51 25.77
N GLY A 323 22.28 4.15 26.04
CA GLY A 323 22.10 5.59 25.96
C GLY A 323 21.68 6.12 24.59
N PHE A 324 21.39 5.26 23.63
CA PHE A 324 20.89 5.67 22.31
C PHE A 324 19.43 6.12 22.36
N GLN A 325 19.06 7.10 21.54
CA GLN A 325 17.67 7.42 21.27
C GLN A 325 17.12 6.41 20.26
N VAL A 326 16.14 5.59 20.64
CA VAL A 326 15.53 4.58 19.76
C VAL A 326 14.13 4.99 19.37
N ARG A 327 13.88 5.13 18.07
CA ARG A 327 12.61 5.56 17.49
C ARG A 327 12.04 4.46 16.60
N ALA A 328 11.50 3.43 17.24
CA ALA A 328 10.81 2.32 16.55
C ALA A 328 9.33 2.63 16.30
N ARG A 329 8.76 2.08 15.23
CA ARG A 329 7.32 2.02 15.03
C ARG A 329 6.74 0.81 15.74
N SER A 330 5.44 0.83 16.04
CA SER A 330 4.72 -0.30 16.63
C SER A 330 4.56 -1.47 15.64
N LYS A 331 4.65 -1.21 14.33
CA LYS A 331 4.54 -2.19 13.25
C LYS A 331 5.39 -1.76 12.05
N ASN A 332 6.04 -2.74 11.42
CA ASN A 332 6.76 -2.49 10.17
C ASN A 332 5.78 -2.07 9.07
N PRO A 333 6.17 -1.10 8.22
CA PRO A 333 5.41 -0.78 7.01
C PRO A 333 5.37 -1.99 6.07
N GLU A 334 4.33 -2.06 5.25
CA GLU A 334 4.29 -3.00 4.13
C GLU A 334 5.51 -2.77 3.24
N GLN A 335 6.14 -3.85 2.78
CA GLN A 335 7.41 -3.82 2.04
C GLN A 335 7.35 -2.89 0.82
N ARG A 336 6.25 -2.95 0.09
CA ARG A 336 6.02 -2.13 -1.09
C ARG A 336 5.90 -0.63 -0.75
N ASP A 337 5.17 -0.29 0.30
CA ASP A 337 5.04 1.10 0.77
C ASP A 337 6.39 1.68 1.17
N ARG A 338 7.22 0.87 1.83
CA ARG A 338 8.56 1.25 2.21
C ARG A 338 9.44 1.53 1.00
N ILE A 339 9.44 0.64 -0.02
CA ILE A 339 10.22 0.82 -1.25
C ILE A 339 9.75 2.06 -2.03
N ASN A 340 8.45 2.27 -2.16
CA ASN A 340 7.90 3.43 -2.84
C ASN A 340 8.27 4.74 -2.13
N THR A 341 8.26 4.74 -0.78
CA THR A 341 8.71 5.90 0.01
C THR A 341 10.19 6.17 -0.23
N VAL A 342 11.02 5.14 -0.27
CA VAL A 342 12.45 5.28 -0.57
C VAL A 342 12.68 5.80 -1.99
N ASN A 343 12.00 5.29 -3.00
CA ASN A 343 12.13 5.79 -4.37
C ASN A 343 11.75 7.28 -4.47
N SER A 344 10.62 7.68 -3.87
CA SER A 344 10.20 9.09 -3.83
C SER A 344 11.17 9.99 -3.04
N PHE A 345 11.86 9.43 -2.04
CA PHE A 345 12.86 10.14 -1.26
C PHE A 345 14.20 10.26 -2.01
N ILE A 346 14.59 9.23 -2.75
CA ILE A 346 15.81 9.22 -3.58
C ILE A 346 15.71 10.30 -4.66
N LYS A 347 14.58 10.30 -5.39
CA LYS A 347 14.28 11.28 -6.42
C LYS A 347 12.77 11.35 -6.60
N ASP A 348 12.18 12.52 -6.40
CA ASP A 348 10.76 12.73 -6.63
C ASP A 348 10.45 13.10 -8.10
N ARG A 349 9.18 13.28 -8.42
CA ARG A 349 8.75 13.60 -9.78
C ARG A 349 9.18 15.00 -10.23
N ALA A 350 9.45 15.91 -9.30
CA ALA A 350 10.02 17.23 -9.56
C ALA A 350 11.56 17.18 -9.75
N GLU A 351 12.14 15.98 -9.87
CA GLU A 351 13.58 15.73 -10.03
C GLU A 351 14.41 16.12 -8.78
N LYS A 352 13.76 16.40 -7.63
CA LYS A 352 14.45 16.76 -6.40
C LYS A 352 15.04 15.51 -5.76
N THR A 353 16.36 15.56 -5.50
CA THR A 353 17.10 14.49 -4.82
C THR A 353 17.27 14.84 -3.35
N ARG A 354 16.75 14.00 -2.46
CA ARG A 354 16.84 14.18 -0.99
C ARG A 354 17.81 13.20 -0.33
N TYR A 355 18.40 12.30 -1.11
CA TYR A 355 19.35 11.31 -0.64
C TYR A 355 20.69 11.43 -1.34
N LYS A 356 21.76 11.56 -0.54
CA LYS A 356 23.14 11.51 -0.99
C LYS A 356 23.93 10.49 -0.18
N ILE A 357 24.87 9.81 -0.82
CA ILE A 357 25.68 8.75 -0.19
C ILE A 357 27.12 8.82 -0.64
N ASN A 358 28.03 8.62 0.30
CA ASN A 358 29.44 8.46 -0.02
C ASN A 358 29.74 7.03 -0.49
N PRO A 359 30.00 6.79 -1.79
CA PRO A 359 30.17 5.44 -2.32
C PRO A 359 31.47 4.76 -1.81
N LYS A 360 32.44 5.52 -1.33
CA LYS A 360 33.71 4.98 -0.81
C LYS A 360 33.54 4.35 0.58
N THR A 361 32.70 4.94 1.41
CA THR A 361 32.47 4.50 2.79
C THR A 361 31.20 3.63 2.94
N CYS A 362 30.34 3.61 1.90
CA CYS A 362 29.06 2.88 1.91
C CYS A 362 28.90 1.94 0.70
N PRO A 363 29.91 1.11 0.36
CA PRO A 363 29.87 0.27 -0.84
C PRO A 363 28.78 -0.82 -0.80
N LYS A 364 28.41 -1.31 0.40
CA LYS A 364 27.37 -2.33 0.57
C LYS A 364 25.98 -1.75 0.29
N THR A 365 25.70 -0.55 0.80
CA THR A 365 24.46 0.16 0.51
C THR A 365 24.33 0.47 -0.98
N VAL A 366 25.38 0.97 -1.62
CA VAL A 366 25.39 1.24 -3.07
C VAL A 366 25.14 -0.05 -3.88
N ASN A 367 25.79 -1.16 -3.49
CA ASN A 367 25.59 -2.44 -4.14
C ASN A 367 24.15 -2.94 -4.00
N ASP A 368 23.57 -2.81 -2.81
CA ASP A 368 22.21 -3.25 -2.51
C ASP A 368 21.18 -2.42 -3.30
N MET A 369 21.32 -1.10 -3.31
CA MET A 369 20.47 -0.19 -4.06
C MET A 369 20.49 -0.46 -5.58
N ASN A 370 21.64 -0.83 -6.14
CA ASN A 370 21.77 -1.11 -7.57
C ASN A 370 21.26 -2.49 -7.98
N LYS A 371 21.35 -3.50 -7.10
CA LYS A 371 21.12 -4.90 -7.48
C LYS A 371 19.77 -5.46 -7.07
N ARG A 372 19.16 -4.93 -6.02
CA ARG A 372 17.91 -5.47 -5.49
C ARG A 372 16.81 -5.42 -6.54
N GLN A 373 16.14 -6.56 -6.76
CA GLN A 373 15.13 -6.71 -7.80
C GLN A 373 13.72 -6.86 -7.20
N SER A 374 12.75 -6.39 -7.95
CA SER A 374 11.32 -6.63 -7.71
C SER A 374 10.75 -7.53 -8.81
N LEU A 375 9.82 -8.40 -8.44
CA LEU A 375 9.01 -9.21 -9.34
C LEU A 375 7.89 -8.36 -9.95
N ALA A 376 7.24 -8.88 -11.00
CA ALA A 376 6.16 -8.19 -11.71
C ALA A 376 4.97 -7.78 -10.83
N ASP A 377 4.72 -8.53 -9.74
CA ASP A 377 3.69 -8.24 -8.75
C ASP A 377 4.12 -7.23 -7.66
N GLY A 378 5.33 -6.70 -7.75
CA GLY A 378 5.89 -5.73 -6.82
C GLY A 378 6.48 -6.31 -5.54
N ARG A 379 6.48 -7.64 -5.37
CA ARG A 379 7.23 -8.29 -4.30
C ARG A 379 8.72 -8.28 -4.63
N LEU A 380 9.56 -8.26 -3.59
CA LEU A 380 11.01 -8.42 -3.78
C LEU A 380 11.36 -9.86 -4.15
N ASP A 381 12.37 -10.01 -4.99
CA ASP A 381 12.94 -11.31 -5.34
C ASP A 381 13.74 -11.86 -4.16
N LYS A 382 13.05 -12.62 -3.29
CA LYS A 382 13.64 -13.22 -2.09
C LYS A 382 14.69 -14.29 -2.40
N GLN A 383 14.62 -14.94 -3.56
CA GLN A 383 15.64 -15.88 -3.97
C GLN A 383 16.96 -15.15 -4.28
N GLN A 384 16.89 -14.07 -5.06
CA GLN A 384 18.04 -13.22 -5.36
C GLN A 384 18.62 -12.61 -4.07
N GLU A 385 17.78 -12.08 -3.17
CA GLU A 385 18.24 -11.53 -1.89
C GLU A 385 19.05 -12.52 -1.08
N LYS A 386 18.57 -13.77 -0.97
CA LYS A 386 19.24 -14.83 -0.23
C LYS A 386 20.57 -15.25 -0.88
N GLU A 387 20.57 -15.44 -2.22
CA GLU A 387 21.76 -15.87 -2.97
C GLU A 387 22.88 -14.82 -2.94
N GLN A 388 22.52 -13.54 -3.02
CA GLN A 388 23.48 -12.44 -3.09
C GLN A 388 23.74 -11.75 -1.74
N LYS A 389 23.06 -12.17 -0.66
CA LYS A 389 23.09 -11.56 0.67
C LYS A 389 22.83 -10.03 0.60
N ILE A 390 21.82 -9.63 -0.15
CA ILE A 390 21.37 -8.23 -0.29
C ILE A 390 20.00 -8.03 0.36
N GLY A 391 19.57 -6.78 0.50
CA GLY A 391 18.26 -6.41 1.03
C GLY A 391 18.28 -5.89 2.46
N HIS A 392 19.15 -6.37 3.29
CA HIS A 392 19.16 -6.04 4.72
C HIS A 392 19.54 -4.57 4.99
N ILE A 393 20.60 -4.08 4.35
CA ILE A 393 21.06 -2.71 4.59
C ILE A 393 20.10 -1.68 3.96
N SER A 394 19.50 -1.98 2.80
CA SER A 394 18.49 -1.13 2.20
C SER A 394 17.14 -1.21 2.94
N ASP A 395 16.86 -2.30 3.65
CA ASP A 395 15.72 -2.38 4.57
C ASP A 395 15.92 -1.45 5.77
N GLY A 396 17.12 -1.45 6.38
CA GLY A 396 17.49 -0.49 7.42
C GLY A 396 17.33 0.97 6.97
N PHE A 397 17.80 1.30 5.76
CA PHE A 397 17.57 2.62 5.17
C PHE A 397 16.08 2.92 5.00
N GLY A 398 15.31 1.93 4.53
CA GLY A 398 13.86 2.06 4.35
C GLY A 398 13.10 2.36 5.64
N TYR A 399 13.50 1.78 6.79
CA TYR A 399 12.88 2.08 8.08
C TYR A 399 13.14 3.52 8.51
N LEU A 400 14.37 4.01 8.34
CA LEU A 400 14.73 5.41 8.63
C LEU A 400 13.91 6.36 7.76
N VAL A 401 13.91 6.16 6.43
CA VAL A 401 13.19 7.04 5.49
C VAL A 401 11.70 7.03 5.77
N TYR A 402 11.10 5.87 5.96
CA TYR A 402 9.68 5.74 6.24
C TYR A 402 9.26 6.36 7.59
N TYR A 403 10.18 6.40 8.57
CA TYR A 403 9.92 7.04 9.84
C TYR A 403 10.04 8.56 9.76
N CYS A 404 11.13 9.07 9.17
CA CYS A 404 11.49 10.49 9.19
C CYS A 404 10.82 11.30 8.07
N PHE A 405 10.57 10.65 6.92
CA PHE A 405 10.06 11.29 5.71
C PHE A 405 8.86 10.51 5.15
N PRO A 406 7.81 10.29 5.96
CA PRO A 406 6.64 9.56 5.48
C PRO A 406 6.01 10.33 4.33
N ILE A 407 5.65 9.62 3.26
CA ILE A 407 4.73 10.18 2.26
C ILE A 407 3.43 10.47 3.01
N LEU A 408 3.09 11.74 3.15
CA LEU A 408 1.81 12.17 3.73
C LEU A 408 0.70 11.69 2.80
N ARG A 409 0.22 10.48 3.01
CA ARG A 409 -1.06 10.05 2.45
C ARG A 409 -2.07 11.01 3.07
N GLY A 410 -2.58 11.98 2.28
CA GLY A 410 -3.42 13.05 2.74
C GLY A 410 -4.45 12.59 3.76
N ARG A 411 -4.16 12.72 5.04
CA ARG A 411 -5.13 12.73 6.12
C ARG A 411 -5.81 14.08 6.02
N ILE A 412 -6.88 14.15 5.28
CA ILE A 412 -7.87 15.19 5.53
C ILE A 412 -8.54 14.80 6.85
N GLU A 413 -7.94 15.21 7.98
CA GLU A 413 -8.66 15.41 9.23
C GLU A 413 -9.54 16.63 9.00
N GLY A 414 -10.82 16.43 8.85
CA GLY A 414 -11.78 17.51 8.81
C GLY A 414 -12.72 17.48 7.63
N LEU A 415 -13.56 16.48 7.56
CA LEU A 415 -14.92 16.60 7.06
C LEU A 415 -15.78 15.60 7.83
N ARG A 416 -16.07 15.97 9.09
CA ARG A 416 -17.28 15.50 9.76
C ARG A 416 -18.43 16.22 9.07
N ILE A 417 -19.15 15.54 8.23
CA ILE A 417 -20.55 15.81 7.92
C ILE A 417 -21.29 14.48 7.96
#